data_1dcf0c5edd683db738b87acfd8c8ed1a
#
_entry.id   1dcf0c5edd683db738b87acfd8c8ed1a
#
_cell.length_a   1.000
_cell.length_b   1.000
_cell.length_c   1.000
_cell.angle_alpha   90.00
_cell.angle_beta   90.00
_cell.angle_gamma   90.00
#
_symmetry.space_group_name_H-M   'P 1'
#
loop_
_entity.id
_entity.type
_entity.pdbx_description
1 polymer ?
#
loop_
_entity_poly.entity_id
_entity_poly.type
_entity_poly.pdbx_seq_one_letter_code
_entity_poly.pdbx_strand_id
1 'polypeptide(L)'
;MRYQLTLRFETPFSVGIGNEALFHTTTQRVIPGATLRGALAALWWRGCNSADDFAALFDDDLLVTQAVPEGAVLRTTSEVTCKYRATTECGEVVYDCALFDASGEALDAGVCPRCGGPLTAKPGWTDLPDPVRRGRVELEANETAKEGQLYSRDYVAKGTCYIAEIETSADLSWLHDATVRIGQGRSQDRGRALATVAPLEEKPLTWHDRPVAIHLTSPAIITDEWGAPSLDLDDVERELQRVSGDENLTLNRRPEWVRSELVTGWHGRSNLPKVPDWAFAPGVSFVVDGLTADGWRRLRRGIGWRRIDGYGQLALTGWEPTHKPPFEVTAEWWDRESAELRKHKSWGEYKMPLQLACTIFADVSEVSEESARQYLDPVFAKAPPQFHDKLRELLALEPRQLGQLAGLLRSGSKKKSRNKKGRRK
;
A
#
# COMPACT_ATOMS: atom_id res chain seq x y z
N MET A 1 -8.56 22.34 -5.22
CA MET A 1 -8.60 21.25 -6.24
C MET A 1 -7.47 20.28 -5.96
N ARG A 2 -7.61 19.01 -6.39
CA ARG A 2 -6.57 17.99 -6.24
C ARG A 2 -5.99 17.62 -7.58
N TYR A 3 -4.69 17.37 -7.60
CA TYR A 3 -3.95 17.05 -8.81
C TYR A 3 -3.00 15.89 -8.53
N GLN A 4 -2.79 15.04 -9.52
CA GLN A 4 -1.69 14.10 -9.53
C GLN A 4 -0.46 14.77 -10.14
N LEU A 5 0.63 14.77 -9.40
CA LEU A 5 1.96 15.16 -9.87
C LEU A 5 2.72 13.90 -10.25
N THR A 6 3.16 13.80 -11.49
CA THR A 6 4.07 12.75 -11.97
C THR A 6 5.44 13.34 -12.20
N LEU A 7 6.47 12.68 -11.64
CA LEU A 7 7.87 13.08 -11.75
C LEU A 7 8.65 11.98 -12.47
N ARG A 8 9.09 12.23 -13.68
CA ARG A 8 9.93 11.30 -14.44
C ARG A 8 11.39 11.72 -14.34
N PHE A 9 12.19 10.94 -13.64
CA PHE A 9 13.61 11.26 -13.42
C PHE A 9 14.45 11.03 -14.68
N GLU A 10 15.05 12.10 -15.19
CA GLU A 10 15.97 12.07 -16.32
C GLU A 10 17.41 11.81 -15.90
N THR A 11 17.73 12.08 -14.63
CA THR A 11 19.05 11.82 -14.03
C THR A 11 18.91 11.09 -12.70
N PRO A 12 19.93 10.31 -12.28
CA PRO A 12 19.88 9.64 -10.97
C PRO A 12 19.76 10.66 -9.85
N PHE A 13 19.03 10.29 -8.78
CA PHE A 13 18.86 11.15 -7.61
C PHE A 13 19.15 10.42 -6.30
N SER A 14 19.43 11.19 -5.26
CA SER A 14 19.61 10.70 -3.89
C SER A 14 18.97 11.69 -2.92
N VAL A 15 18.13 11.16 -2.03
CA VAL A 15 17.54 11.90 -0.90
C VAL A 15 18.10 11.29 0.37
N GLY A 16 18.93 12.04 1.11
CA GLY A 16 19.59 11.55 2.32
C GLY A 16 18.59 11.23 3.43
N ILE A 17 18.96 10.29 4.30
CA ILE A 17 18.17 9.85 5.45
C ILE A 17 18.47 10.70 6.69
N GLY A 18 19.54 11.50 6.66
CA GLY A 18 19.94 12.36 7.77
C GLY A 18 20.88 11.71 8.79
N ASN A 19 20.98 10.39 8.82
CA ASN A 19 21.95 9.62 9.59
C ASN A 19 22.95 8.97 8.64
N GLU A 20 23.94 9.76 8.20
CA GLU A 20 24.94 9.27 7.27
C GLU A 20 26.11 8.70 8.04
N ALA A 21 26.48 7.45 7.77
CA ALA A 21 27.77 6.93 8.19
C ALA A 21 28.88 7.72 7.45
N LEU A 22 30.01 7.98 8.10
CA LEU A 22 31.11 8.82 7.61
C LEU A 22 31.54 8.55 6.15
N PHE A 23 31.35 7.32 5.67
CA PHE A 23 31.81 6.88 4.34
C PHE A 23 30.69 6.36 3.43
N HIS A 24 29.44 6.34 3.88
CA HIS A 24 28.33 5.84 3.10
C HIS A 24 27.04 6.60 3.36
N THR A 25 26.47 7.15 2.28
CA THR A 25 25.17 7.83 2.30
C THR A 25 24.14 6.94 1.63
N THR A 26 23.13 6.51 2.38
CA THR A 26 21.95 5.80 1.84
C THR A 26 20.96 6.79 1.24
N THR A 27 20.05 6.31 0.38
CA THR A 27 18.97 7.13 -0.19
C THR A 27 17.62 6.65 0.25
N GLN A 28 16.73 7.58 0.57
CA GLN A 28 15.30 7.28 0.66
C GLN A 28 14.77 6.90 -0.71
N ARG A 29 13.94 5.86 -0.76
CA ARG A 29 13.31 5.39 -1.99
C ARG A 29 11.91 5.98 -2.19
N VAL A 30 11.31 6.53 -1.14
CA VAL A 30 10.14 7.40 -1.15
C VAL A 30 10.63 8.82 -0.92
N ILE A 31 10.16 9.79 -1.70
CA ILE A 31 10.58 11.19 -1.57
C ILE A 31 9.67 11.86 -0.55
N PRO A 32 10.19 12.31 0.62
CA PRO A 32 9.37 13.01 1.61
C PRO A 32 8.68 14.24 1.04
N GLY A 33 7.45 14.50 1.46
CA GLY A 33 6.68 15.65 1.04
C GLY A 33 7.42 16.97 1.30
N ALA A 34 8.09 17.10 2.44
CA ALA A 34 8.93 18.26 2.75
C ALA A 34 10.06 18.50 1.74
N THR A 35 10.69 17.41 1.25
CA THR A 35 11.74 17.51 0.22
C THR A 35 11.15 17.92 -1.12
N LEU A 36 10.02 17.34 -1.49
CA LEU A 36 9.31 17.67 -2.73
C LEU A 36 8.82 19.12 -2.70
N ARG A 37 8.12 19.50 -1.63
CA ARG A 37 7.64 20.87 -1.43
C ARG A 37 8.78 21.89 -1.52
N GLY A 38 9.94 21.64 -0.90
CA GLY A 38 11.11 22.48 -1.01
C GLY A 38 11.69 22.58 -2.42
N ALA A 39 11.58 21.50 -3.21
CA ALA A 39 12.02 21.52 -4.62
C ALA A 39 11.06 22.33 -5.50
N LEU A 40 9.75 22.19 -5.27
CA LEU A 40 8.72 22.98 -5.94
C LEU A 40 8.83 24.47 -5.59
N ALA A 41 9.03 24.79 -4.33
CA ALA A 41 9.25 26.16 -3.85
C ALA A 41 10.47 26.79 -4.52
N ALA A 42 11.57 26.03 -4.66
CA ALA A 42 12.77 26.52 -5.33
C ALA A 42 12.58 26.72 -6.84
N LEU A 43 11.73 25.92 -7.49
CA LEU A 43 11.36 26.11 -8.89
C LEU A 43 10.52 27.36 -9.07
N TRP A 44 9.46 27.50 -8.27
CA TRP A 44 8.52 28.62 -8.33
C TRP A 44 9.21 29.95 -8.07
N TRP A 45 10.09 30.00 -7.06
CA TRP A 45 10.84 31.21 -6.70
C TRP A 45 11.73 31.75 -7.84
N ARG A 46 12.19 30.89 -8.74
CA ARG A 46 13.00 31.31 -9.89
C ARG A 46 12.19 32.04 -10.96
N GLY A 47 10.90 31.76 -11.04
CA GLY A 47 9.98 32.39 -12.01
C GLY A 47 9.18 33.56 -11.44
N CYS A 48 9.21 33.77 -10.12
CA CYS A 48 8.38 34.76 -9.43
C CYS A 48 9.21 35.50 -8.38
N ASN A 49 9.05 36.82 -8.31
CA ASN A 49 9.83 37.67 -7.43
C ASN A 49 9.01 38.24 -6.24
N SER A 50 7.75 37.83 -6.08
CA SER A 50 6.88 38.31 -5.00
C SER A 50 6.98 37.41 -3.77
N ALA A 51 7.39 37.96 -2.65
CA ALA A 51 7.43 37.24 -1.36
C ALA A 51 6.02 36.97 -0.81
N ASP A 52 5.07 37.87 -1.05
CA ASP A 52 3.68 37.73 -0.59
C ASP A 52 2.97 36.60 -1.34
N ASP A 53 3.12 36.53 -2.67
CA ASP A 53 2.58 35.43 -3.46
C ASP A 53 3.20 34.08 -3.09
N PHE A 54 4.51 34.08 -2.75
CA PHE A 54 5.19 32.88 -2.26
C PHE A 54 4.57 32.40 -0.93
N ALA A 55 4.39 33.30 0.02
CA ALA A 55 3.79 32.96 1.31
C ALA A 55 2.33 32.45 1.13
N ALA A 56 1.52 33.17 0.35
CA ALA A 56 0.14 32.78 0.07
C ALA A 56 0.04 31.38 -0.55
N LEU A 57 0.94 31.03 -1.47
CA LEU A 57 0.95 29.71 -2.08
C LEU A 57 1.53 28.64 -1.15
N PHE A 58 2.77 28.83 -0.68
CA PHE A 58 3.50 27.78 0.01
C PHE A 58 3.22 27.67 1.49
N ASP A 59 2.79 28.73 2.18
CA ASP A 59 2.53 28.65 3.61
C ASP A 59 1.05 28.39 3.92
N ASP A 60 0.12 28.80 3.05
CA ASP A 60 -1.31 28.73 3.33
C ASP A 60 -2.09 27.74 2.45
N ASP A 61 -1.77 27.60 1.16
CA ASP A 61 -2.62 26.88 0.19
C ASP A 61 -2.06 25.53 -0.27
N LEU A 62 -0.79 25.46 -0.63
CA LEU A 62 -0.20 24.27 -1.27
C LEU A 62 0.08 23.16 -0.28
N LEU A 63 -0.71 22.09 -0.36
CA LEU A 63 -0.41 20.83 0.31
C LEU A 63 0.22 19.86 -0.71
N VAL A 64 1.35 19.25 -0.33
CA VAL A 64 2.08 18.31 -1.17
C VAL A 64 2.30 17.02 -0.40
N THR A 65 1.84 15.88 -0.93
CA THR A 65 2.09 14.58 -0.30
C THR A 65 3.54 14.12 -0.57
N GLN A 66 3.97 13.05 0.08
CA GLN A 66 5.19 12.37 -0.32
C GLN A 66 5.06 11.83 -1.74
N ALA A 67 6.18 11.76 -2.49
CA ALA A 67 6.18 11.11 -3.79
C ALA A 67 6.64 9.65 -3.66
N VAL A 68 5.83 8.75 -4.18
CA VAL A 68 6.08 7.29 -4.17
C VAL A 68 6.41 6.81 -5.58
N PRO A 69 7.28 5.80 -5.74
CA PRO A 69 7.49 5.18 -7.04
C PRO A 69 6.19 4.67 -7.64
N GLU A 70 6.00 4.85 -8.92
CA GLU A 70 4.87 4.28 -9.65
C GLU A 70 4.85 2.76 -9.48
N GLY A 71 3.70 2.21 -9.09
CA GLY A 71 3.54 0.78 -8.80
C GLY A 71 3.97 0.35 -7.39
N ALA A 72 4.55 1.24 -6.57
CA ALA A 72 4.84 0.92 -5.17
C ALA A 72 3.54 0.72 -4.36
N VAL A 73 3.55 -0.30 -3.51
CA VAL A 73 2.41 -0.66 -2.66
C VAL A 73 2.77 -0.47 -1.19
N LEU A 74 1.93 0.24 -0.46
CA LEU A 74 2.06 0.34 0.99
C LEU A 74 1.30 -0.82 1.65
N ARG A 75 2.03 -1.67 2.36
CA ARG A 75 1.47 -2.70 3.23
C ARG A 75 1.22 -2.11 4.60
N THR A 76 0.01 -2.30 5.11
CA THR A 76 -0.37 -1.76 6.41
C THR A 76 0.05 -2.67 7.56
N THR A 77 0.02 -2.15 8.78
CA THR A 77 0.35 -2.93 9.99
C THR A 77 -0.74 -3.93 10.36
N SER A 78 -1.97 -3.71 9.89
CA SER A 78 -3.10 -4.62 10.06
C SER A 78 -3.15 -5.72 9.00
N GLU A 79 -2.41 -5.58 7.89
CA GLU A 79 -2.32 -6.60 6.85
C GLU A 79 -1.41 -7.76 7.28
N VAL A 80 -1.96 -8.96 7.25
CA VAL A 80 -1.24 -10.19 7.58
C VAL A 80 -1.31 -11.20 6.44
N THR A 81 -0.27 -12.00 6.30
CA THR A 81 -0.17 -13.08 5.31
C THR A 81 0.26 -14.37 5.97
N CYS A 82 -0.11 -15.52 5.39
CA CYS A 82 0.37 -16.81 5.88
C CYS A 82 1.90 -16.90 5.79
N LYS A 83 2.56 -17.27 6.91
CA LYS A 83 4.01 -17.46 6.95
C LYS A 83 4.48 -18.55 5.99
N TYR A 84 3.65 -19.57 5.76
CA TYR A 84 3.95 -20.72 4.90
C TYR A 84 3.40 -20.59 3.48
N ARG A 85 3.10 -19.37 3.03
CA ARG A 85 2.51 -19.11 1.71
C ARG A 85 3.25 -19.75 0.53
N ALA A 86 4.58 -19.86 0.62
CA ALA A 86 5.40 -20.45 -0.44
C ALA A 86 5.33 -21.97 -0.49
N THR A 87 4.92 -22.63 0.61
CA THR A 87 4.91 -24.10 0.76
C THR A 87 3.51 -24.68 0.93
N THR A 88 2.50 -23.84 1.06
CA THR A 88 1.10 -24.23 1.26
C THR A 88 0.23 -23.63 0.15
N GLU A 89 -1.00 -24.13 0.04
CA GLU A 89 -2.02 -23.63 -0.90
C GLU A 89 -2.56 -22.23 -0.51
N CYS A 90 -1.93 -21.56 0.48
CA CYS A 90 -2.37 -20.25 0.98
C CYS A 90 -2.09 -19.12 -0.01
N GLY A 91 -1.12 -19.29 -0.92
CA GLY A 91 -0.79 -18.29 -1.92
C GLY A 91 -0.39 -16.94 -1.31
N GLU A 92 -0.60 -15.88 -2.07
CA GLU A 92 -0.31 -14.49 -1.65
C GLU A 92 -1.52 -13.79 -1.02
N VAL A 93 -2.44 -14.54 -0.41
CA VAL A 93 -3.62 -13.93 0.22
C VAL A 93 -3.21 -13.04 1.38
N VAL A 94 -3.70 -11.82 1.34
CA VAL A 94 -3.55 -10.81 2.39
C VAL A 94 -4.87 -10.69 3.13
N TYR A 95 -4.82 -10.78 4.45
CA TYR A 95 -5.95 -10.51 5.33
C TYR A 95 -5.71 -9.16 6.01
N ASP A 96 -6.69 -8.27 5.99
CA ASP A 96 -6.59 -7.01 6.71
C ASP A 96 -7.44 -7.06 7.98
N CYS A 97 -6.78 -7.19 9.13
CA CYS A 97 -7.42 -7.28 10.43
C CYS A 97 -8.22 -6.01 10.78
N ALA A 98 -7.84 -4.83 10.27
CA ALA A 98 -8.58 -3.60 10.50
C ALA A 98 -9.95 -3.59 9.80
N LEU A 99 -10.04 -4.20 8.61
CA LEU A 99 -11.33 -4.36 7.93
C LEU A 99 -12.24 -5.33 8.66
N PHE A 100 -11.70 -6.44 9.18
CA PHE A 100 -12.48 -7.38 10.00
C PHE A 100 -12.99 -6.70 11.27
N ASP A 101 -12.13 -5.98 11.98
CA ASP A 101 -12.54 -5.24 13.18
C ASP A 101 -13.63 -4.20 12.86
N ALA A 102 -13.48 -3.44 11.78
CA ALA A 102 -14.45 -2.44 11.35
C ALA A 102 -15.80 -3.06 10.92
N SER A 103 -15.81 -4.30 10.43
CA SER A 103 -17.04 -5.02 10.08
C SER A 103 -17.72 -5.69 11.28
N GLY A 104 -17.08 -5.71 12.44
CA GLY A 104 -17.53 -6.45 13.63
C GLY A 104 -17.26 -7.95 13.54
N GLU A 105 -16.49 -8.40 12.56
CA GLU A 105 -16.05 -9.79 12.43
C GLU A 105 -14.68 -9.96 13.12
N ALA A 106 -14.47 -11.09 13.78
CA ALA A 106 -13.18 -11.39 14.39
C ALA A 106 -12.35 -12.30 13.47
N LEU A 107 -11.20 -11.81 13.02
CA LEU A 107 -10.16 -12.67 12.49
C LEU A 107 -9.22 -13.06 13.64
N ASP A 108 -8.99 -14.38 13.82
CA ASP A 108 -7.89 -14.81 14.68
C ASP A 108 -6.57 -14.41 14.02
N ALA A 109 -6.03 -13.25 14.43
CA ALA A 109 -4.84 -12.64 13.85
C ALA A 109 -3.57 -13.51 13.93
N GLY A 110 -3.63 -14.59 14.72
CA GLY A 110 -2.50 -15.53 14.88
C GLY A 110 -2.53 -16.71 13.93
N VAL A 111 -3.68 -17.05 13.34
CA VAL A 111 -3.89 -18.33 12.66
C VAL A 111 -4.44 -18.13 11.25
N CYS A 112 -3.76 -18.69 10.27
CA CYS A 112 -4.22 -18.67 8.88
C CYS A 112 -5.51 -19.48 8.72
N PRO A 113 -6.62 -18.89 8.24
CA PRO A 113 -7.91 -19.60 8.08
C PRO A 113 -7.85 -20.78 7.11
N ARG A 114 -6.84 -20.83 6.24
CA ARG A 114 -6.69 -21.88 5.22
C ARG A 114 -5.93 -23.09 5.70
N CYS A 115 -4.80 -22.89 6.36
CA CYS A 115 -3.88 -23.98 6.70
C CYS A 115 -3.64 -24.15 8.20
N GLY A 116 -4.18 -23.26 9.05
CA GLY A 116 -3.91 -23.25 10.48
C GLY A 116 -2.48 -22.83 10.86
N GLY A 117 -1.68 -22.38 9.90
CA GLY A 117 -0.33 -21.91 10.15
C GLY A 117 -0.30 -20.46 10.69
N PRO A 118 0.83 -19.98 11.20
CA PRO A 118 0.93 -18.62 11.74
C PRO A 118 0.80 -17.57 10.63
N LEU A 119 0.12 -16.47 10.97
CA LEU A 119 0.07 -15.25 10.18
C LEU A 119 1.25 -14.34 10.55
N THR A 120 1.70 -13.53 9.62
CA THR A 120 2.78 -12.56 9.81
C THR A 120 2.50 -11.26 9.08
N ALA A 121 2.75 -10.14 9.73
CA ALA A 121 2.72 -8.81 9.12
C ALA A 121 4.09 -8.45 8.56
N LYS A 122 4.09 -7.78 7.40
CA LYS A 122 5.29 -7.17 6.80
C LYS A 122 4.93 -5.76 6.31
N PRO A 123 4.67 -4.83 7.25
CA PRO A 123 4.27 -3.48 6.89
C PRO A 123 5.41 -2.69 6.24
N GLY A 124 5.02 -1.67 5.49
CA GLY A 124 5.92 -0.75 4.81
C GLY A 124 5.77 -0.80 3.29
N TRP A 125 6.53 0.04 2.61
CA TRP A 125 6.51 0.11 1.16
C TRP A 125 7.18 -1.10 0.52
N THR A 126 6.51 -1.70 -0.47
CA THR A 126 7.03 -2.78 -1.35
C THR A 126 7.19 -2.25 -2.77
N ASP A 127 7.81 -3.04 -3.63
CA ASP A 127 8.03 -2.73 -5.05
C ASP A 127 8.78 -1.40 -5.27
N LEU A 128 9.65 -1.09 -4.32
CA LEU A 128 10.51 0.08 -4.37
C LEU A 128 11.73 -0.19 -5.26
N PRO A 129 12.18 0.81 -6.06
CA PRO A 129 13.36 0.66 -6.92
C PRO A 129 14.61 0.35 -6.09
N ASP A 130 15.42 -0.58 -6.57
CA ASP A 130 16.69 -0.91 -5.93
C ASP A 130 17.68 0.23 -6.10
N PRO A 131 18.38 0.64 -5.04
CA PRO A 131 19.37 1.70 -5.12
C PRO A 131 20.63 1.20 -5.79
N VAL A 132 21.24 2.08 -6.62
CA VAL A 132 22.53 1.84 -7.25
C VAL A 132 23.62 2.54 -6.45
N ARG A 133 24.57 1.76 -5.92
CA ARG A 133 25.69 2.28 -5.16
C ARG A 133 26.79 2.81 -6.08
N ARG A 134 27.30 4.01 -5.79
CA ARG A 134 28.44 4.59 -6.50
C ARG A 134 29.51 5.02 -5.49
N GLY A 135 30.71 4.46 -5.64
CA GLY A 135 31.91 4.92 -4.95
C GLY A 135 32.44 6.21 -5.57
N ARG A 136 33.05 7.03 -4.75
CA ARG A 136 33.74 8.25 -5.11
C ARG A 136 35.00 8.44 -4.28
N VAL A 137 35.97 9.10 -4.82
CA VAL A 137 37.18 9.47 -4.13
C VAL A 137 37.45 10.96 -4.41
N GLU A 138 37.88 11.66 -3.39
CA GLU A 138 38.46 13.00 -3.58
C GLU A 138 39.88 12.86 -4.13
N LEU A 139 40.20 13.64 -5.15
CA LEU A 139 41.52 13.66 -5.71
C LEU A 139 42.32 14.82 -5.13
N GLU A 140 43.60 14.61 -4.94
CA GLU A 140 44.57 15.66 -4.67
C GLU A 140 44.90 16.45 -5.96
N ALA A 141 45.61 17.55 -5.84
CA ALA A 141 45.99 18.40 -6.99
C ALA A 141 46.84 17.67 -8.04
N ASN A 142 47.51 16.59 -7.66
CA ASN A 142 48.28 15.71 -8.54
C ASN A 142 47.48 14.54 -9.13
N GLU A 143 46.11 14.58 -9.02
CA GLU A 143 45.15 13.55 -9.48
C GLU A 143 45.26 12.18 -8.78
N THR A 144 46.04 12.11 -7.69
CA THR A 144 46.02 10.88 -6.84
C THR A 144 44.88 10.89 -5.87
N ALA A 145 44.42 9.68 -5.46
CA ALA A 145 43.36 9.52 -4.48
C ALA A 145 43.83 10.06 -3.12
N LYS A 146 43.06 10.99 -2.56
CA LYS A 146 43.30 11.51 -1.21
C LYS A 146 43.00 10.45 -0.16
N GLU A 147 43.96 10.17 0.71
CA GLU A 147 43.82 9.15 1.74
C GLU A 147 42.65 9.44 2.67
N GLY A 148 41.84 8.40 2.99
CA GLY A 148 40.66 8.52 3.86
C GLY A 148 39.44 9.22 3.23
N GLN A 149 39.50 9.62 1.96
CA GLN A 149 38.43 10.34 1.26
C GLN A 149 37.69 9.46 0.24
N LEU A 150 37.64 8.15 0.47
CA LEU A 150 36.75 7.25 -0.26
C LEU A 150 35.37 7.26 0.41
N TYR A 151 34.33 7.61 -0.35
CA TYR A 151 32.95 7.56 0.11
C TYR A 151 32.05 6.93 -0.94
N SER A 152 30.95 6.38 -0.49
CA SER A 152 29.94 5.81 -1.38
C SER A 152 28.56 6.43 -1.13
N ARG A 153 27.76 6.47 -2.18
CA ARG A 153 26.40 6.98 -2.10
C ARG A 153 25.46 6.13 -2.94
N ASP A 154 24.30 5.85 -2.36
CA ASP A 154 23.22 5.18 -3.05
C ASP A 154 22.37 6.21 -3.82
N TYR A 155 21.92 5.81 -5.02
CA TYR A 155 21.08 6.60 -5.92
C TYR A 155 19.94 5.76 -6.43
N VAL A 156 18.78 6.39 -6.62
CA VAL A 156 17.72 5.83 -7.46
C VAL A 156 18.07 6.09 -8.93
N ALA A 157 17.85 5.09 -9.78
CA ALA A 157 18.23 5.14 -11.19
C ALA A 157 17.41 6.18 -11.98
N LYS A 158 17.99 6.66 -13.09
CA LYS A 158 17.23 7.45 -14.08
C LYS A 158 16.13 6.61 -14.73
N GLY A 159 15.08 7.27 -15.21
CA GLY A 159 13.94 6.63 -15.85
C GLY A 159 12.83 6.21 -14.87
N THR A 160 13.10 6.27 -13.55
CA THR A 160 12.07 5.96 -12.53
C THR A 160 11.02 7.07 -12.52
N CYS A 161 9.73 6.66 -12.48
CA CYS A 161 8.60 7.54 -12.30
C CYS A 161 8.14 7.56 -10.84
N TYR A 162 7.75 8.74 -10.36
CA TYR A 162 7.20 8.96 -9.02
C TYR A 162 5.88 9.68 -9.12
N ILE A 163 4.96 9.35 -8.23
CA ILE A 163 3.63 9.95 -8.14
C ILE A 163 3.47 10.61 -6.78
N ALA A 164 2.94 11.82 -6.76
CA ALA A 164 2.51 12.53 -5.57
C ALA A 164 1.15 13.19 -5.82
N GLU A 165 0.48 13.63 -4.77
CA GLU A 165 -0.71 14.44 -4.88
C GLU A 165 -0.41 15.87 -4.44
N ILE A 166 -1.06 16.81 -5.11
CA ILE A 166 -1.05 18.23 -4.76
C ILE A 166 -2.50 18.66 -4.53
N GLU A 167 -2.75 19.36 -3.43
CA GLU A 167 -4.00 20.07 -3.19
C GLU A 167 -3.73 21.57 -3.11
N THR A 168 -4.39 22.35 -3.95
CA THR A 168 -4.25 23.80 -4.02
C THR A 168 -5.45 24.44 -4.72
N SER A 169 -5.71 25.70 -4.44
CA SER A 169 -6.63 26.56 -5.19
C SER A 169 -5.94 27.33 -6.33
N ALA A 170 -4.60 27.41 -6.29
CA ALA A 170 -3.80 28.18 -7.24
C ALA A 170 -3.64 27.46 -8.59
N ASP A 171 -3.31 28.25 -9.62
CA ASP A 171 -2.91 27.73 -10.92
C ASP A 171 -1.55 27.03 -10.86
N LEU A 172 -1.46 25.83 -11.44
CA LEU A 172 -0.26 25.00 -11.52
C LEU A 172 0.39 24.99 -12.90
N SER A 173 0.04 25.94 -13.80
CA SER A 173 0.61 26.01 -15.15
C SER A 173 2.15 26.12 -15.15
N TRP A 174 2.73 26.76 -14.13
CA TRP A 174 4.18 26.89 -13.92
C TRP A 174 4.88 25.54 -13.67
N LEU A 175 4.15 24.52 -13.30
CA LEU A 175 4.67 23.17 -12.98
C LEU A 175 4.50 22.19 -14.14
N HIS A 176 3.65 22.51 -15.14
CA HIS A 176 3.39 21.62 -16.26
C HIS A 176 4.62 21.60 -17.20
N ASP A 177 5.14 20.40 -17.50
CA ASP A 177 6.37 20.15 -18.26
C ASP A 177 7.61 20.88 -17.71
N ALA A 178 7.59 21.20 -16.41
CA ALA A 178 8.69 21.87 -15.76
C ALA A 178 9.79 20.91 -15.32
N THR A 179 11.02 21.39 -15.34
CA THR A 179 12.16 20.63 -14.80
C THR A 179 12.32 20.93 -13.31
N VAL A 180 12.03 19.94 -12.48
CA VAL A 180 12.24 20.00 -11.02
C VAL A 180 13.55 19.33 -10.64
N ARG A 181 14.27 19.90 -9.67
CA ARG A 181 15.53 19.33 -9.15
C ARG A 181 15.35 18.87 -7.71
N ILE A 182 15.43 17.57 -7.46
CA ILE A 182 15.15 16.93 -6.18
C ILE A 182 16.39 16.25 -5.62
N GLY A 183 16.62 16.38 -4.33
CA GLY A 183 17.67 15.69 -3.59
C GLY A 183 19.03 16.37 -3.65
N GLN A 184 20.07 15.60 -3.39
CA GLN A 184 21.44 16.05 -3.26
C GLN A 184 22.20 16.07 -4.62
N GLY A 185 23.24 16.90 -4.72
CA GLY A 185 24.09 16.96 -5.91
C GLY A 185 23.46 17.70 -7.10
N ARG A 186 22.54 18.61 -6.85
CA ARG A 186 21.87 19.43 -7.89
C ARG A 186 22.83 20.23 -8.76
N SER A 187 23.96 20.68 -8.20
CA SER A 187 25.04 21.38 -8.94
C SER A 187 25.76 20.45 -9.92
N GLN A 188 25.67 19.13 -9.74
CA GLN A 188 26.28 18.12 -10.61
C GLN A 188 25.27 17.49 -11.58
N ASP A 189 24.21 18.22 -11.93
CA ASP A 189 23.12 17.80 -12.80
C ASP A 189 22.43 16.50 -12.35
N ARG A 190 22.24 16.32 -11.03
CA ARG A 190 21.52 15.19 -10.45
C ARG A 190 20.16 15.60 -9.97
N GLY A 191 19.26 14.59 -9.88
CA GLY A 191 17.91 14.78 -9.38
C GLY A 191 17.03 15.61 -10.31
N ARG A 192 17.34 15.66 -11.61
CA ARG A 192 16.49 16.31 -12.59
C ARG A 192 15.33 15.40 -12.94
N ALA A 193 14.11 15.91 -12.78
CA ALA A 193 12.88 15.25 -13.13
C ALA A 193 11.99 16.17 -13.97
N LEU A 194 11.35 15.62 -14.99
CA LEU A 194 10.27 16.28 -15.70
C LEU A 194 8.99 16.10 -14.89
N ALA A 195 8.31 17.21 -14.58
CA ALA A 195 7.06 17.24 -13.84
C ALA A 195 5.87 17.39 -14.80
N THR A 196 4.84 16.56 -14.62
CA THR A 196 3.54 16.72 -15.28
C THR A 196 2.45 16.71 -14.24
N VAL A 197 1.43 17.56 -14.44
CA VAL A 197 0.31 17.72 -13.51
C VAL A 197 -0.99 17.41 -14.25
N ALA A 198 -1.83 16.56 -13.66
CA ALA A 198 -3.16 16.24 -14.15
C ALA A 198 -4.20 16.38 -13.03
N PRO A 199 -5.40 16.89 -13.31
CA PRO A 199 -6.48 16.88 -12.33
C PRO A 199 -6.76 15.48 -11.83
N LEU A 200 -6.94 15.33 -10.52
CA LEU A 200 -7.30 14.05 -9.91
C LEU A 200 -8.83 13.98 -9.83
N GLU A 201 -9.41 13.04 -10.57
CA GLU A 201 -10.85 12.79 -10.48
C GLU A 201 -11.18 12.16 -9.11
N GLU A 202 -12.00 12.85 -8.36
CA GLU A 202 -12.51 12.33 -7.09
C GLU A 202 -13.66 11.35 -7.37
N LYS A 203 -13.45 10.09 -7.07
CA LYS A 203 -14.54 9.13 -7.06
C LYS A 203 -15.54 9.51 -5.96
N PRO A 204 -16.85 9.56 -6.24
CA PRO A 204 -17.84 9.82 -5.21
C PRO A 204 -17.75 8.74 -4.14
N LEU A 205 -17.56 9.16 -2.89
CA LEU A 205 -17.52 8.28 -1.75
C LEU A 205 -18.93 8.10 -1.20
N THR A 206 -19.48 6.89 -1.27
CA THR A 206 -20.71 6.55 -0.55
C THR A 206 -20.33 6.29 0.90
N TRP A 207 -20.76 7.20 1.80
CA TRP A 207 -20.49 7.08 3.21
C TRP A 207 -21.55 6.20 3.90
N HIS A 208 -21.09 5.35 4.81
CA HIS A 208 -21.96 4.53 5.65
C HIS A 208 -21.64 4.82 7.12
N ASP A 209 -22.69 4.90 7.93
CA ASP A 209 -22.58 5.14 9.37
C ASP A 209 -22.21 3.83 10.09
N ARG A 210 -20.91 3.53 10.10
CA ARG A 210 -20.30 2.34 10.72
C ARG A 210 -18.83 2.60 10.99
N PRO A 211 -18.16 1.79 11.85
CA PRO A 211 -16.72 1.87 12.02
C PRO A 211 -15.98 1.73 10.69
N VAL A 212 -14.92 2.49 10.52
CA VAL A 212 -14.08 2.50 9.31
C VAL A 212 -12.62 2.22 9.65
N ALA A 213 -11.94 1.47 8.79
CA ALA A 213 -10.50 1.31 8.85
C ALA A 213 -9.81 2.40 8.04
N ILE A 214 -8.84 3.07 8.67
CA ILE A 214 -7.99 4.08 8.04
C ILE A 214 -6.53 3.73 8.28
N HIS A 215 -5.62 4.18 7.42
CA HIS A 215 -4.20 4.01 7.63
C HIS A 215 -3.40 5.23 7.21
N LEU A 216 -2.25 5.41 7.84
CA LEU A 216 -1.30 6.44 7.48
C LEU A 216 -0.58 6.09 6.18
N THR A 217 -0.60 6.98 5.21
CA THR A 217 0.19 6.84 3.97
C THR A 217 1.53 7.55 4.05
N SER A 218 1.68 8.48 5.01
CA SER A 218 2.94 9.17 5.32
C SER A 218 3.17 9.20 6.82
N PRO A 219 4.40 9.51 7.30
CA PRO A 219 4.65 9.65 8.73
C PRO A 219 3.73 10.69 9.38
N ALA A 220 3.24 10.43 10.60
CA ALA A 220 2.40 11.37 11.34
C ALA A 220 3.06 11.79 12.65
N ILE A 221 3.36 13.06 12.80
CA ILE A 221 3.88 13.64 14.04
C ILE A 221 2.69 14.11 14.86
N ILE A 222 2.22 13.24 15.76
CA ILE A 222 1.16 13.58 16.71
C ILE A 222 1.80 14.26 17.92
N THR A 223 1.12 15.19 18.53
CA THR A 223 1.61 15.90 19.73
C THR A 223 0.69 15.67 20.91
N ASP A 224 1.28 15.65 22.09
CA ASP A 224 0.55 15.69 23.35
C ASP A 224 -0.08 17.07 23.60
N GLU A 225 -0.68 17.25 24.76
CA GLU A 225 -1.28 18.53 25.17
C GLU A 225 -0.27 19.68 25.35
N TRP A 226 1.02 19.33 25.51
CA TRP A 226 2.13 20.28 25.67
C TRP A 226 2.82 20.62 24.34
N GLY A 227 2.40 19.97 23.24
CA GLY A 227 2.99 20.14 21.91
C GLY A 227 4.26 19.31 21.68
N ALA A 228 4.60 18.38 22.57
CA ALA A 228 5.71 17.45 22.35
C ALA A 228 5.28 16.26 21.50
N PRO A 229 6.16 15.69 20.63
CA PRO A 229 5.84 14.50 19.86
C PRO A 229 5.44 13.33 20.75
N SER A 230 4.30 12.71 20.46
CA SER A 230 3.70 11.61 21.21
C SER A 230 3.42 10.42 20.32
N LEU A 231 3.53 9.21 20.87
CA LEU A 231 3.14 7.95 20.26
C LEU A 231 1.97 7.30 21.00
N ASP A 232 1.29 8.06 21.86
CA ASP A 232 0.12 7.58 22.59
C ASP A 232 -1.12 7.58 21.69
N LEU A 233 -1.93 6.51 21.77
CA LEU A 233 -3.17 6.38 21.03
C LEU A 233 -4.27 7.32 21.53
N ASP A 234 -4.21 7.78 22.78
CA ASP A 234 -5.13 8.79 23.32
C ASP A 234 -4.89 10.15 22.64
N ASP A 235 -3.63 10.46 22.34
CA ASP A 235 -3.27 11.67 21.60
C ASP A 235 -3.70 11.58 20.12
N VAL A 236 -3.62 10.38 19.54
CA VAL A 236 -4.15 10.12 18.18
C VAL A 236 -5.67 10.33 18.13
N GLU A 237 -6.41 9.77 19.09
CA GLU A 237 -7.86 9.92 19.16
C GLU A 237 -8.24 11.40 19.29
N ARG A 238 -7.62 12.13 20.20
CA ARG A 238 -7.82 13.58 20.38
C ARG A 238 -7.52 14.36 19.09
N GLU A 239 -6.44 14.03 18.39
CA GLU A 239 -6.09 14.68 17.12
C GLU A 239 -7.08 14.36 16.01
N LEU A 240 -7.55 13.12 15.93
CA LEU A 240 -8.60 12.71 14.97
C LEU A 240 -9.90 13.48 15.24
N GLN A 241 -10.35 13.56 16.49
CA GLN A 241 -11.53 14.36 16.90
C GLN A 241 -11.36 15.83 16.53
N ARG A 242 -10.21 16.41 16.87
CA ARG A 242 -9.90 17.83 16.60
C ARG A 242 -9.93 18.16 15.11
N VAL A 243 -9.34 17.32 14.26
CA VAL A 243 -9.25 17.58 12.81
C VAL A 243 -10.56 17.24 12.11
N SER A 244 -11.22 16.15 12.45
CA SER A 244 -12.51 15.78 11.89
C SER A 244 -13.64 16.72 12.34
N GLY A 245 -13.54 17.26 13.57
CA GLY A 245 -14.62 17.95 14.23
C GLY A 245 -15.72 17.01 14.73
N ASP A 246 -15.48 15.72 14.76
CA ASP A 246 -16.40 14.69 15.24
C ASP A 246 -16.06 14.37 16.71
N GLU A 247 -16.68 15.06 17.66
CA GLU A 247 -16.39 14.92 19.10
C GLU A 247 -16.70 13.52 19.66
N ASN A 248 -17.58 12.78 19.01
CA ASN A 248 -17.94 11.42 19.39
C ASN A 248 -17.09 10.34 18.70
N LEU A 249 -16.11 10.73 17.90
CA LEU A 249 -15.19 9.78 17.27
C LEU A 249 -14.42 9.02 18.35
N THR A 250 -14.38 7.71 18.25
CA THR A 250 -13.62 6.83 19.15
C THR A 250 -12.65 5.96 18.36
N LEU A 251 -11.51 5.68 18.97
CA LEU A 251 -10.46 4.87 18.40
C LEU A 251 -10.49 3.45 19.02
N ASN A 252 -10.59 2.40 18.20
CA ASN A 252 -10.31 1.05 18.67
C ASN A 252 -8.79 0.90 18.86
N ARG A 253 -8.35 0.80 20.10
CA ARG A 253 -6.94 0.79 20.47
C ARG A 253 -6.30 -0.54 20.16
N ARG A 254 -5.42 -0.56 19.17
CA ARG A 254 -4.64 -1.71 18.71
C ARG A 254 -3.14 -1.39 18.77
N PRO A 255 -2.53 -1.47 19.96
CA PRO A 255 -1.10 -1.14 20.13
C PRO A 255 -0.19 -2.03 19.29
N GLU A 256 -0.60 -3.24 18.95
CA GLU A 256 0.12 -4.16 18.07
C GLU A 256 0.27 -3.66 16.64
N TRP A 257 -0.55 -2.70 16.21
CA TRP A 257 -0.45 -2.06 14.89
C TRP A 257 0.38 -0.78 14.92
N VAL A 258 0.79 -0.32 16.10
CA VAL A 258 1.61 0.88 16.23
C VAL A 258 3.05 0.60 15.81
N ARG A 259 3.56 1.43 14.94
CA ARG A 259 4.97 1.50 14.58
C ARG A 259 5.39 2.95 14.56
N SER A 260 6.62 3.18 14.94
CA SER A 260 7.20 4.52 14.95
C SER A 260 8.43 4.59 14.07
N GLU A 261 8.71 5.78 13.59
CA GLU A 261 9.96 6.11 12.93
C GLU A 261 10.46 7.49 13.36
N LEU A 262 11.75 7.73 13.17
CA LEU A 262 12.36 9.01 13.43
C LEU A 262 12.35 9.84 12.14
N VAL A 263 11.59 10.92 12.14
CA VAL A 263 11.54 11.85 11.02
C VAL A 263 12.68 12.84 11.15
N THR A 264 13.49 12.92 10.13
CA THR A 264 14.61 13.86 10.02
C THR A 264 14.36 14.80 8.83
N GLY A 265 15.23 15.75 8.61
CA GLY A 265 15.14 16.64 7.46
C GLY A 265 16.28 17.64 7.42
N TRP A 266 16.24 18.47 6.38
CA TRP A 266 17.24 19.50 6.15
C TRP A 266 16.58 20.85 5.93
N HIS A 267 17.05 21.88 6.62
CA HIS A 267 16.57 23.24 6.42
C HIS A 267 17.44 23.93 5.39
N GLY A 268 16.94 24.02 4.16
CA GLY A 268 17.75 24.46 3.01
C GLY A 268 18.29 25.89 3.11
N ARG A 269 17.58 26.79 3.81
CA ARG A 269 18.04 28.20 3.96
C ARG A 269 19.16 28.35 4.99
N SER A 270 19.05 27.68 6.12
CA SER A 270 20.08 27.73 7.18
C SER A 270 21.22 26.74 6.94
N ASN A 271 21.03 25.80 6.00
CA ASN A 271 21.96 24.71 5.71
C ASN A 271 22.26 23.85 6.95
N LEU A 272 21.25 23.57 7.76
CA LEU A 272 21.31 22.79 8.99
C LEU A 272 20.33 21.63 8.97
N PRO A 273 20.63 20.51 9.66
CA PRO A 273 19.64 19.46 9.89
C PRO A 273 18.49 19.98 10.74
N LYS A 274 17.27 19.53 10.46
CA LYS A 274 16.12 19.72 11.33
C LYS A 274 16.27 18.82 12.57
N VAL A 275 15.70 19.25 13.70
CA VAL A 275 15.60 18.41 14.90
C VAL A 275 14.80 17.16 14.52
N PRO A 276 15.27 15.96 14.87
CA PRO A 276 14.52 14.73 14.65
C PRO A 276 13.27 14.68 15.53
N ASP A 277 12.15 14.25 14.94
CA ASP A 277 10.86 14.08 15.63
C ASP A 277 10.41 12.62 15.56
N TRP A 278 9.87 12.09 16.65
CA TRP A 278 9.19 10.80 16.61
C TRP A 278 7.84 10.94 15.92
N ALA A 279 7.54 9.98 15.05
CA ALA A 279 6.30 9.94 14.29
C ALA A 279 5.75 8.51 14.22
N PHE A 280 4.44 8.39 14.06
CA PHE A 280 3.85 7.13 13.59
C PHE A 280 4.30 6.87 12.15
N ALA A 281 4.70 5.65 11.87
CA ALA A 281 5.23 5.27 10.55
C ALA A 281 4.10 5.09 9.51
N PRO A 282 4.40 5.23 8.21
CA PRO A 282 3.46 4.86 7.14
C PRO A 282 3.00 3.40 7.29
N GLY A 283 1.73 3.15 6.99
CA GLY A 283 1.10 1.85 7.11
C GLY A 283 0.48 1.57 8.48
N VAL A 284 0.68 2.41 9.49
CA VAL A 284 -0.05 2.28 10.76
C VAL A 284 -1.54 2.40 10.51
N SER A 285 -2.30 1.42 11.01
CA SER A 285 -3.74 1.31 10.80
C SER A 285 -4.52 1.67 12.06
N PHE A 286 -5.68 2.27 11.86
CA PHE A 286 -6.63 2.61 12.91
C PHE A 286 -8.03 2.15 12.50
N VAL A 287 -8.82 1.72 13.46
CA VAL A 287 -10.27 1.53 13.30
C VAL A 287 -10.96 2.60 14.13
N VAL A 288 -11.77 3.42 13.48
CA VAL A 288 -12.46 4.54 14.09
C VAL A 288 -13.97 4.38 13.95
N ASP A 289 -14.69 4.67 15.00
CA ASP A 289 -16.15 4.74 15.05
C ASP A 289 -16.60 6.20 15.22
N GLY A 290 -17.81 6.54 14.78
CA GLY A 290 -18.37 7.87 14.89
C GLY A 290 -17.77 8.91 13.92
N LEU A 291 -16.95 8.50 12.94
CA LEU A 291 -16.44 9.38 11.90
C LEU A 291 -17.53 9.67 10.86
N THR A 292 -17.73 10.94 10.55
CA THR A 292 -18.69 11.39 9.52
C THR A 292 -18.03 11.58 8.16
N ALA A 293 -18.84 11.68 7.09
CA ALA A 293 -18.33 11.98 5.75
C ALA A 293 -17.63 13.35 5.70
N ASP A 294 -18.12 14.33 6.45
CA ASP A 294 -17.51 15.66 6.53
C ASP A 294 -16.22 15.62 7.35
N GLY A 295 -16.19 14.86 8.42
CA GLY A 295 -15.00 14.61 9.21
C GLY A 295 -13.92 13.94 8.36
N TRP A 296 -14.27 12.94 7.56
CA TRP A 296 -13.32 12.31 6.63
C TRP A 296 -12.74 13.29 5.60
N ARG A 297 -13.57 14.17 5.02
CA ARG A 297 -13.07 15.20 4.08
C ARG A 297 -12.01 16.10 4.71
N ARG A 298 -12.12 16.39 6.01
CA ARG A 298 -11.12 17.19 6.74
C ARG A 298 -9.87 16.35 7.03
N LEU A 299 -10.04 15.08 7.47
CA LEU A 299 -8.93 14.17 7.76
C LEU A 299 -8.06 13.86 6.54
N ARG A 300 -8.63 13.89 5.34
CA ARG A 300 -7.86 13.70 4.08
C ARG A 300 -6.74 14.73 3.88
N ARG A 301 -6.80 15.88 4.52
CA ARG A 301 -5.72 16.89 4.51
C ARG A 301 -4.60 16.57 5.49
N GLY A 302 -4.67 15.42 6.14
CA GLY A 302 -3.68 14.92 7.09
C GLY A 302 -3.98 15.30 8.55
N ILE A 303 -3.28 14.63 9.46
CA ILE A 303 -3.34 14.82 10.92
C ILE A 303 -1.97 15.18 11.47
N GLY A 304 -1.95 15.73 12.66
CA GLY A 304 -0.73 16.07 13.39
C GLY A 304 -0.03 17.32 12.89
N TRP A 305 1.25 17.41 13.22
CA TRP A 305 2.08 18.57 12.92
C TRP A 305 2.70 18.48 11.51
N ARG A 306 2.98 19.64 10.88
CA ARG A 306 3.62 19.77 9.56
C ARG A 306 2.84 19.14 8.39
N ARG A 307 1.51 19.14 8.44
CA ARG A 307 0.64 18.57 7.39
C ARG A 307 0.92 19.15 6.00
N ILE A 308 1.24 20.44 5.90
CA ILE A 308 1.60 21.10 4.63
C ILE A 308 2.88 20.53 4.01
N ASP A 309 3.74 19.92 4.80
CA ASP A 309 4.94 19.19 4.36
C ASP A 309 4.64 17.73 3.96
N GLY A 310 3.35 17.34 3.89
CA GLY A 310 2.91 16.00 3.51
C GLY A 310 2.97 14.96 4.63
N TYR A 311 3.05 15.39 5.89
CA TYR A 311 2.96 14.50 7.05
C TYR A 311 1.51 14.18 7.40
N GLY A 312 1.29 13.02 8.03
CA GLY A 312 0.00 12.61 8.57
C GLY A 312 -1.08 12.33 7.54
N GLN A 313 -0.71 12.05 6.29
CA GLN A 313 -1.68 11.73 5.26
C GLN A 313 -2.37 10.41 5.56
N LEU A 314 -3.70 10.37 5.35
CA LEU A 314 -4.55 9.23 5.64
C LEU A 314 -5.22 8.71 4.37
N ALA A 315 -5.42 7.39 4.32
CA ALA A 315 -6.30 6.75 3.35
C ALA A 315 -7.29 5.83 4.05
N LEU A 316 -8.47 5.65 3.44
CA LEU A 316 -9.42 4.61 3.85
C LEU A 316 -8.88 3.25 3.40
N THR A 317 -8.93 2.29 4.29
CA THR A 317 -8.52 0.93 3.99
C THR A 317 -9.69 0.18 3.36
N GLY A 318 -9.50 -0.30 2.11
CA GLY A 318 -10.46 -1.18 1.43
C GLY A 318 -11.88 -0.62 1.28
N TRP A 319 -12.05 0.71 1.32
CA TRP A 319 -13.33 1.36 1.17
C TRP A 319 -13.80 1.37 -0.29
N GLU A 320 -14.12 0.20 -0.84
CA GLU A 320 -15.09 0.13 -1.92
C GLU A 320 -16.33 -0.58 -1.40
N PRO A 321 -17.54 -0.02 -1.57
CA PRO A 321 -18.80 -0.64 -1.07
C PRO A 321 -19.09 -2.01 -1.68
N THR A 322 -18.28 -2.43 -2.64
CA THR A 322 -18.37 -3.73 -3.35
C THR A 322 -17.44 -4.81 -2.78
N HIS A 323 -16.54 -4.50 -1.85
CA HIS A 323 -15.83 -5.54 -1.14
C HIS A 323 -16.64 -5.96 0.11
N LYS A 324 -17.71 -6.72 -0.12
CA LYS A 324 -17.87 -7.93 0.70
C LYS A 324 -16.49 -8.58 0.71
N PRO A 325 -15.95 -9.02 1.88
CA PRO A 325 -14.72 -9.80 1.90
C PRO A 325 -14.86 -10.83 0.78
N PRO A 326 -13.93 -10.90 -0.18
CA PRO A 326 -14.19 -11.65 -1.40
C PRO A 326 -14.70 -12.98 -0.96
N PHE A 327 -15.93 -13.32 -1.38
CA PHE A 327 -16.63 -14.52 -0.96
C PHE A 327 -15.60 -15.66 -1.03
N GLU A 328 -15.20 -16.15 0.13
CA GLU A 328 -14.18 -17.18 0.20
C GLU A 328 -14.87 -18.53 0.01
N VAL A 329 -14.37 -19.30 -0.91
CA VAL A 329 -14.77 -20.69 -1.11
C VAL A 329 -14.20 -21.50 0.05
N THR A 330 -14.87 -21.43 1.22
CA THR A 330 -14.48 -22.20 2.41
C THR A 330 -14.87 -23.68 2.28
N ALA A 331 -14.26 -24.54 3.08
CA ALA A 331 -14.62 -25.96 3.12
C ALA A 331 -16.10 -26.14 3.49
N GLU A 332 -16.65 -25.33 4.40
CA GLU A 332 -18.06 -25.38 4.82
C GLU A 332 -19.00 -24.96 3.70
N TRP A 333 -18.66 -23.87 3.00
CA TRP A 333 -19.40 -23.45 1.82
C TRP A 333 -19.38 -24.55 0.76
N TRP A 334 -18.19 -25.09 0.45
CA TRP A 334 -18.05 -26.17 -0.53
C TRP A 334 -18.80 -27.44 -0.13
N ASP A 335 -18.79 -27.82 1.14
CA ASP A 335 -19.53 -28.98 1.63
C ASP A 335 -21.04 -28.81 1.43
N ARG A 336 -21.57 -27.61 1.66
CA ARG A 336 -22.95 -27.26 1.39
C ARG A 336 -23.29 -27.29 -0.10
N GLU A 337 -22.51 -26.56 -0.91
CA GLU A 337 -22.74 -26.41 -2.34
C GLU A 337 -22.54 -27.72 -3.14
N SER A 338 -21.63 -28.57 -2.70
CA SER A 338 -21.32 -29.83 -3.36
C SER A 338 -22.10 -31.02 -2.84
N ALA A 339 -22.99 -30.85 -1.83
CA ALA A 339 -23.67 -31.95 -1.17
C ALA A 339 -24.48 -32.82 -2.14
N GLU A 340 -25.17 -32.21 -3.10
CA GLU A 340 -25.94 -32.91 -4.12
C GLU A 340 -25.05 -33.49 -5.22
N LEU A 341 -24.06 -32.72 -5.68
CA LEU A 341 -23.12 -33.19 -6.68
C LEU A 341 -22.37 -34.44 -6.23
N ARG A 342 -21.96 -34.50 -4.95
CA ARG A 342 -21.22 -35.62 -4.35
C ARG A 342 -22.06 -36.90 -4.19
N LYS A 343 -23.40 -36.79 -4.08
CA LYS A 343 -24.29 -37.96 -3.97
C LYS A 343 -24.45 -38.67 -5.31
N HIS A 344 -24.23 -37.99 -6.42
CA HIS A 344 -24.41 -38.58 -7.74
C HIS A 344 -23.33 -39.61 -8.08
N LYS A 345 -23.73 -40.72 -8.73
CA LYS A 345 -22.82 -41.83 -9.06
C LYS A 345 -21.65 -41.41 -9.96
N SER A 346 -21.87 -40.48 -10.88
CA SER A 346 -20.85 -39.98 -11.81
C SER A 346 -19.93 -38.90 -11.21
N TRP A 347 -20.10 -38.52 -9.92
CA TRP A 347 -19.25 -37.49 -9.29
C TRP A 347 -17.75 -37.73 -9.51
N GLY A 348 -17.27 -38.95 -9.40
CA GLY A 348 -15.88 -39.30 -9.61
C GLY A 348 -15.35 -39.05 -11.03
N GLU A 349 -16.25 -39.03 -12.03
CA GLU A 349 -15.89 -38.89 -13.45
C GLU A 349 -15.71 -37.42 -13.85
N TYR A 350 -16.51 -36.48 -13.33
CA TYR A 350 -16.41 -35.07 -13.66
C TYR A 350 -15.72 -34.21 -12.58
N LYS A 351 -15.45 -34.78 -11.40
CA LYS A 351 -14.69 -34.09 -10.34
C LYS A 351 -13.28 -33.67 -10.80
N MET A 352 -12.56 -34.59 -11.44
CA MET A 352 -11.20 -34.31 -11.92
C MET A 352 -11.16 -33.28 -13.07
N PRO A 353 -12.02 -33.39 -14.10
CA PRO A 353 -12.15 -32.33 -15.10
C PRO A 353 -12.52 -30.97 -14.50
N LEU A 354 -13.47 -30.92 -13.54
CA LEU A 354 -13.85 -29.67 -12.85
C LEU A 354 -12.66 -29.06 -12.09
N GLN A 355 -11.90 -29.88 -11.36
CA GLN A 355 -10.70 -29.42 -10.66
C GLN A 355 -9.67 -28.84 -11.63
N LEU A 356 -9.45 -29.48 -12.77
CA LEU A 356 -8.52 -29.02 -13.79
C LEU A 356 -8.98 -27.68 -14.40
N ALA A 357 -10.26 -27.58 -14.77
CA ALA A 357 -10.85 -26.34 -15.28
C ALA A 357 -10.70 -25.18 -14.28
N CYS A 358 -11.05 -25.41 -13.00
CA CYS A 358 -10.88 -24.41 -11.95
C CYS A 358 -9.42 -23.99 -11.77
N THR A 359 -8.45 -24.90 -11.87
CA THR A 359 -7.03 -24.58 -11.76
C THR A 359 -6.57 -23.69 -12.91
N ILE A 360 -6.94 -24.03 -14.14
CA ILE A 360 -6.54 -23.29 -15.33
C ILE A 360 -7.17 -21.90 -15.36
N PHE A 361 -8.47 -21.78 -15.08
CA PHE A 361 -9.16 -20.50 -15.06
C PHE A 361 -8.75 -19.61 -13.88
N ALA A 362 -8.14 -20.17 -12.83
CA ALA A 362 -7.55 -19.40 -11.74
C ALA A 362 -6.22 -18.72 -12.14
N ASP A 363 -5.46 -19.37 -13.05
CA ASP A 363 -4.12 -18.92 -13.42
C ASP A 363 -4.08 -17.99 -14.65
N VAL A 364 -5.18 -17.91 -15.42
CA VAL A 364 -5.22 -17.18 -16.69
C VAL A 364 -6.23 -16.05 -16.61
N SER A 365 -5.76 -14.82 -16.77
CA SER A 365 -6.61 -13.61 -16.76
C SER A 365 -7.53 -13.49 -17.98
N GLU A 366 -7.17 -14.08 -19.12
CA GLU A 366 -8.00 -14.17 -20.33
C GLU A 366 -7.83 -15.54 -20.98
N VAL A 367 -8.87 -16.35 -20.92
CA VAL A 367 -8.92 -17.64 -21.61
C VAL A 367 -9.62 -17.43 -22.95
N SER A 368 -8.95 -17.79 -24.05
CA SER A 368 -9.62 -17.76 -25.38
C SER A 368 -10.81 -18.74 -25.38
N GLU A 369 -11.86 -18.43 -26.16
CA GLU A 369 -13.05 -19.28 -26.25
C GLU A 369 -12.73 -20.74 -26.62
N GLU A 370 -11.74 -20.93 -27.47
CA GLU A 370 -11.30 -22.26 -27.93
C GLU A 370 -10.60 -23.04 -26.81
N SER A 371 -9.73 -22.38 -26.04
CA SER A 371 -9.11 -22.96 -24.86
C SER A 371 -10.13 -23.25 -23.75
N ALA A 372 -11.11 -22.37 -23.57
CA ALA A 372 -12.17 -22.59 -22.58
C ALA A 372 -12.96 -23.88 -22.90
N ARG A 373 -13.37 -24.08 -24.16
CA ARG A 373 -14.08 -25.30 -24.60
C ARG A 373 -13.29 -26.57 -24.31
N GLN A 374 -12.00 -26.58 -24.57
CA GLN A 374 -11.15 -27.74 -24.33
C GLN A 374 -11.22 -28.27 -22.89
N TYR A 375 -11.39 -27.38 -21.90
CA TYR A 375 -11.44 -27.75 -20.47
C TYR A 375 -12.86 -27.87 -19.92
N LEU A 376 -13.84 -27.18 -20.52
CA LEU A 376 -15.23 -27.21 -20.08
C LEU A 376 -16.00 -28.41 -20.66
N ASP A 377 -15.77 -28.74 -21.92
CA ASP A 377 -16.46 -29.87 -22.58
C ASP A 377 -16.32 -31.19 -21.82
N PRO A 378 -15.14 -31.59 -21.29
CA PRO A 378 -15.01 -32.79 -20.48
C PRO A 378 -15.79 -32.73 -19.16
N VAL A 379 -16.00 -31.56 -18.58
CA VAL A 379 -16.80 -31.38 -17.34
C VAL A 379 -18.26 -31.62 -17.65
N PHE A 380 -18.81 -30.92 -18.65
CA PHE A 380 -20.23 -31.01 -19.02
C PHE A 380 -20.60 -32.34 -19.66
N ALA A 381 -19.72 -32.94 -20.48
CA ALA A 381 -19.97 -34.23 -21.10
C ALA A 381 -20.11 -35.38 -20.08
N LYS A 382 -19.43 -35.28 -18.93
CA LYS A 382 -19.46 -36.32 -17.88
C LYS A 382 -20.44 -36.01 -16.74
N ALA A 383 -20.85 -34.75 -16.62
CA ALA A 383 -21.79 -34.32 -15.60
C ALA A 383 -23.24 -34.54 -16.08
N PRO A 384 -24.14 -34.99 -15.21
CA PRO A 384 -25.58 -35.06 -15.55
C PRO A 384 -26.17 -33.70 -15.89
N PRO A 385 -27.06 -33.61 -16.89
CA PRO A 385 -27.67 -32.34 -17.33
C PRO A 385 -28.25 -31.49 -16.21
N GLN A 386 -28.82 -32.10 -15.17
CA GLN A 386 -29.40 -31.43 -14.00
C GLN A 386 -28.37 -30.60 -13.20
N PHE A 387 -27.08 -30.86 -13.35
CA PHE A 387 -26.02 -30.14 -12.65
C PHE A 387 -25.31 -29.09 -13.54
N HIS A 388 -25.67 -28.97 -14.82
CA HIS A 388 -24.97 -28.07 -15.74
C HIS A 388 -25.06 -26.61 -15.30
N ASP A 389 -26.23 -26.16 -14.80
CA ASP A 389 -26.38 -24.77 -14.36
C ASP A 389 -25.55 -24.51 -13.11
N LYS A 390 -25.56 -25.45 -12.17
CA LYS A 390 -24.72 -25.36 -10.96
C LYS A 390 -23.22 -25.37 -11.28
N LEU A 391 -22.79 -26.16 -12.25
CA LEU A 391 -21.40 -26.16 -12.70
C LEU A 391 -21.01 -24.86 -13.41
N ARG A 392 -21.94 -24.24 -14.19
CA ARG A 392 -21.73 -22.92 -14.76
C ARG A 392 -21.57 -21.85 -13.69
N GLU A 393 -22.41 -21.86 -12.66
CA GLU A 393 -22.27 -20.97 -11.50
C GLU A 393 -20.91 -21.11 -10.81
N LEU A 394 -20.46 -22.35 -10.58
CA LEU A 394 -19.15 -22.63 -9.98
C LEU A 394 -17.99 -22.18 -10.87
N LEU A 395 -18.11 -22.29 -12.18
CA LEU A 395 -17.07 -21.89 -13.14
C LEU A 395 -17.11 -20.39 -13.48
N ALA A 396 -18.19 -19.70 -13.12
CA ALA A 396 -18.32 -18.24 -13.22
C ALA A 396 -17.74 -17.50 -11.99
N LEU A 397 -17.21 -18.22 -11.00
CA LEU A 397 -16.50 -17.63 -9.87
C LEU A 397 -15.26 -16.87 -10.34
N GLU A 398 -14.86 -15.86 -9.57
CA GLU A 398 -13.64 -15.11 -9.86
C GLU A 398 -12.39 -16.01 -9.87
N PRO A 399 -11.32 -15.68 -10.61
CA PRO A 399 -10.10 -16.50 -10.71
C PRO A 399 -9.55 -16.96 -9.35
N ARG A 400 -9.56 -16.08 -8.36
CA ARG A 400 -9.13 -16.39 -6.99
C ARG A 400 -10.00 -17.47 -6.34
N GLN A 401 -11.31 -17.34 -6.48
CA GLN A 401 -12.29 -18.29 -5.93
C GLN A 401 -12.20 -19.66 -6.63
N LEU A 402 -11.93 -19.65 -7.93
CA LEU A 402 -11.66 -20.87 -8.69
C LEU A 402 -10.41 -21.61 -8.20
N GLY A 403 -9.34 -20.88 -7.86
CA GLY A 403 -8.15 -21.43 -7.22
C GLY A 403 -8.44 -22.10 -5.87
N GLN A 404 -9.27 -21.46 -5.03
CA GLN A 404 -9.73 -22.01 -3.76
C GLN A 404 -10.54 -23.30 -3.97
N LEU A 405 -11.48 -23.27 -4.91
CA LEU A 405 -12.31 -24.42 -5.26
C LEU A 405 -11.47 -25.59 -5.77
N ALA A 406 -10.47 -25.33 -6.63
CA ALA A 406 -9.52 -26.33 -7.11
C ALA A 406 -8.75 -26.99 -5.94
N GLY A 407 -8.32 -26.21 -4.95
CA GLY A 407 -7.66 -26.71 -3.74
C GLY A 407 -8.56 -27.65 -2.92
N LEU A 408 -9.82 -27.26 -2.68
CA LEU A 408 -10.79 -28.09 -1.96
C LEU A 408 -11.15 -29.38 -2.71
N LEU A 409 -11.27 -29.31 -4.03
CA LEU A 409 -11.48 -30.49 -4.87
C LEU A 409 -10.32 -31.48 -4.77
N ARG A 410 -9.06 -30.98 -4.64
CA ARG A 410 -7.85 -31.78 -4.49
C ARG A 410 -7.75 -32.44 -3.10
N SER A 411 -8.02 -31.69 -2.03
CA SER A 411 -7.88 -32.15 -0.64
C SER A 411 -8.86 -33.27 -0.27
N GLY A 412 -10.07 -33.23 -0.80
CA GLY A 412 -11.08 -34.29 -0.60
C GLY A 412 -10.71 -35.69 -1.09
N SER A 413 -9.63 -35.80 -1.94
CA SER A 413 -9.15 -37.10 -2.42
C SER A 413 -8.19 -37.81 -1.44
N LYS A 414 -7.49 -37.06 -0.58
CA LYS A 414 -6.49 -37.62 0.36
C LYS A 414 -7.11 -38.32 1.57
N LYS A 415 -8.30 -37.93 2.04
CA LYS A 415 -8.97 -38.56 3.19
C LYS A 415 -9.40 -40.02 2.95
N LYS A 416 -9.71 -40.40 1.70
CA LYS A 416 -10.09 -41.80 1.37
C LYS A 416 -8.92 -42.78 1.34
N SER A 417 -7.67 -42.33 1.08
CA SER A 417 -6.52 -43.22 1.02
C SER A 417 -5.95 -43.58 2.39
N ARG A 418 -6.11 -42.72 3.40
CA ARG A 418 -5.66 -42.99 4.78
C ARG A 418 -6.54 -44.00 5.53
N ASN A 419 -7.86 -44.04 5.25
CA ASN A 419 -8.75 -44.98 5.89
C ASN A 419 -8.69 -46.41 5.31
N LYS A 420 -8.10 -46.62 4.09
CA LYS A 420 -7.89 -47.96 3.56
C LYS A 420 -6.63 -48.65 4.08
N LYS A 421 -5.64 -47.91 4.61
CA LYS A 421 -4.43 -48.50 5.20
C LYS A 421 -4.59 -48.91 6.69
N GLY A 422 -5.66 -48.46 7.37
CA GLY A 422 -5.93 -48.79 8.78
C GLY A 422 -6.77 -50.08 9.00
N ARG A 423 -7.19 -50.76 7.93
CA ARG A 423 -8.04 -51.99 8.05
C ARG A 423 -7.35 -53.28 7.56
N ARG A 424 -6.02 -53.23 7.47
CA ARG A 424 -5.20 -54.45 7.26
C ARG A 424 -4.12 -54.51 8.34
N LYS A 425 -4.51 -54.84 9.56
CA LYS A 425 -3.71 -55.49 10.60
C LYS A 425 -4.65 -56.32 11.45
#